data_03353eb39c2ce1cbcce1506fc8100d65
#
_entry.id   03353eb39c2ce1cbcce1506fc8100d65
#
_cell.length_a   1.000
_cell.length_b   1.000
_cell.length_c   1.000
_cell.angle_alpha   90.00
_cell.angle_beta   90.00
_cell.angle_gamma   90.00
#
_symmetry.space_group_name_H-M   'P 1'
#
loop_
_entity.id
_entity.type
_entity.pdbx_description
1 polymer ?
#
loop_
_entity_poly.entity_id
_entity_poly.type
_entity_poly.pdbx_seq_one_letter_code
_entity_poly.pdbx_strand_id
1 'polypeptide(L)'
;VKKEQVHPDVVNAIKYLAEITDGNPMLIQAYVQIILAHVFAEMPMIDKSAVGSDDLIYNAVEYVAKNFREKISLEKMAYDLCVSKYVLSRMFAKTFHCNFSKYVNGVRLNYAVAALENTMDSITNICLDCGFESQRTFNRVFKDRYKITPREYRKRMEHNNRKDSLEVRR
;
A
#
# COMPACT_ATOMS: atom_id res chain seq x y z
N VAL A 1 -19.37 30.82 13.81
CA VAL A 1 -18.32 29.89 13.43
C VAL A 1 -18.69 28.56 14.06
N LYS A 2 -19.20 27.57 13.25
CA LYS A 2 -19.45 26.21 13.74
C LYS A 2 -18.10 25.58 14.05
N LYS A 3 -17.88 25.16 15.29
CA LYS A 3 -16.78 24.25 15.64
C LYS A 3 -17.01 22.96 14.86
N GLU A 4 -16.22 22.71 13.83
CA GLU A 4 -16.14 21.40 13.18
C GLU A 4 -15.61 20.41 14.23
N GLN A 5 -16.46 19.50 14.65
CA GLN A 5 -16.06 18.39 15.53
C GLN A 5 -15.33 17.37 14.68
N VAL A 6 -14.03 17.21 14.89
CA VAL A 6 -13.24 16.16 14.23
C VAL A 6 -13.84 14.79 14.56
N HIS A 7 -14.01 13.95 13.53
CA HIS A 7 -14.63 12.63 13.70
C HIS A 7 -13.89 11.79 14.76
N PRO A 8 -14.60 11.11 15.67
CA PRO A 8 -13.98 10.36 16.77
C PRO A 8 -12.93 9.34 16.31
N ASP A 9 -13.15 8.68 15.16
CA ASP A 9 -12.21 7.70 14.61
C ASP A 9 -10.89 8.34 14.19
N VAL A 10 -10.91 9.57 13.67
CA VAL A 10 -9.70 10.34 13.34
C VAL A 10 -8.91 10.68 14.59
N VAL A 11 -9.60 11.12 15.64
CA VAL A 11 -8.97 11.44 16.94
C VAL A 11 -8.33 10.19 17.55
N ASN A 12 -9.02 9.06 17.52
CA ASN A 12 -8.49 7.79 18.03
C ASN A 12 -7.31 7.29 17.20
N ALA A 13 -7.37 7.40 15.87
CA ALA A 13 -6.28 7.03 14.97
C ALA A 13 -5.02 7.88 15.21
N ILE A 14 -5.17 9.20 15.41
CA ILE A 14 -4.06 10.10 15.72
C ILE A 14 -3.45 9.76 17.08
N LYS A 15 -4.26 9.54 18.12
CA LYS A 15 -3.78 9.16 19.45
C LYS A 15 -2.96 7.87 19.38
N TYR A 16 -3.50 6.84 18.73
CA TYR A 16 -2.81 5.58 18.56
C TYR A 16 -1.46 5.73 17.85
N LEU A 17 -1.41 6.51 16.75
CA LEU A 17 -0.17 6.78 16.01
C LEU A 17 0.85 7.59 16.83
N ALA A 18 0.39 8.46 17.74
CA ALA A 18 1.27 9.26 18.61
C ALA A 18 1.89 8.46 19.76
N GLU A 19 1.23 7.38 20.20
CA GLU A 19 1.66 6.54 21.32
C GLU A 19 2.51 5.33 20.87
N ILE A 20 2.55 5.04 19.57
CA ILE A 20 3.27 3.89 19.02
C ILE A 20 4.78 4.14 19.03
N THR A 21 5.52 3.35 19.79
CA THR A 21 7.00 3.34 19.79
C THR A 21 7.59 2.22 18.93
N ASP A 22 6.89 1.07 18.85
CA ASP A 22 7.28 -0.12 18.06
C ASP A 22 6.06 -0.72 17.30
N GLY A 23 5.40 0.11 16.51
CA GLY A 23 4.14 -0.26 15.89
C GLY A 23 4.24 -1.26 14.75
N ASN A 24 3.32 -2.22 14.73
CA ASN A 24 3.08 -3.06 13.56
C ASN A 24 2.78 -2.17 12.34
N PRO A 25 3.59 -2.23 11.25
CA PRO A 25 3.43 -1.38 10.07
C PRO A 25 2.03 -1.45 9.45
N MET A 26 1.33 -2.59 9.58
CA MET A 26 -0.05 -2.74 9.11
C MET A 26 -1.04 -1.91 9.92
N LEU A 27 -0.89 -1.88 11.24
CA LEU A 27 -1.74 -1.07 12.10
C LEU A 27 -1.50 0.41 11.82
N ILE A 28 -0.25 0.83 11.67
CA ILE A 28 0.11 2.20 11.27
C ILE A 28 -0.57 2.54 9.93
N GLN A 29 -0.46 1.65 8.93
CA GLN A 29 -1.10 1.86 7.62
C GLN A 29 -2.62 1.91 7.73
N ALA A 30 -3.25 1.05 8.54
CA ALA A 30 -4.69 1.05 8.75
C ALA A 30 -5.17 2.36 9.39
N TYR A 31 -4.49 2.85 10.42
CA TYR A 31 -4.84 4.13 11.06
C TYR A 31 -4.61 5.33 10.15
N VAL A 32 -3.54 5.33 9.36
CA VAL A 32 -3.32 6.35 8.32
C VAL A 32 -4.43 6.31 7.27
N GLN A 33 -4.90 5.13 6.86
CA GLN A 33 -6.02 5.00 5.92
C GLN A 33 -7.35 5.52 6.50
N ILE A 34 -7.61 5.29 7.79
CA ILE A 34 -8.78 5.84 8.48
C ILE A 34 -8.74 7.37 8.45
N ILE A 35 -7.61 7.97 8.79
CA ILE A 35 -7.45 9.43 8.74
C ILE A 35 -7.67 9.95 7.32
N LEU A 36 -7.04 9.34 6.33
CA LEU A 36 -7.18 9.76 4.93
C LEU A 36 -8.61 9.60 4.42
N ALA A 37 -9.30 8.52 4.76
CA ALA A 37 -10.69 8.29 4.36
C ALA A 37 -11.63 9.40 4.88
N HIS A 38 -11.46 9.84 6.13
CA HIS A 38 -12.26 10.93 6.70
C HIS A 38 -11.85 12.30 6.13
N VAL A 39 -10.57 12.58 5.97
CA VAL A 39 -10.08 13.83 5.37
C VAL A 39 -10.61 13.99 3.94
N PHE A 40 -10.57 12.92 3.13
CA PHE A 40 -11.06 12.96 1.75
C PHE A 40 -12.60 12.99 1.65
N ALA A 41 -13.31 12.39 2.60
CA ALA A 41 -14.77 12.44 2.63
C ALA A 41 -15.31 13.87 2.90
N GLU A 42 -14.56 14.68 3.64
CA GLU A 42 -14.94 16.06 3.98
C GLU A 42 -14.39 17.11 2.99
N MET A 43 -13.46 16.70 2.10
CA MET A 43 -12.98 17.60 1.04
C MET A 43 -14.08 17.86 0.00
N PRO A 44 -14.39 19.13 -0.31
CA PRO A 44 -15.31 19.44 -1.40
C PRO A 44 -14.77 18.81 -2.69
N MET A 45 -15.61 18.02 -3.36
CA MET A 45 -15.29 17.47 -4.68
C MET A 45 -14.96 18.63 -5.62
N ILE A 46 -13.69 18.85 -5.89
CA ILE A 46 -13.25 19.85 -6.87
C ILE A 46 -13.68 19.35 -8.24
N ASP A 47 -14.39 20.18 -8.98
CA ASP A 47 -14.84 19.89 -10.33
C ASP A 47 -13.64 19.47 -11.22
N LYS A 48 -13.81 18.37 -11.97
CA LYS A 48 -12.75 17.77 -12.83
C LYS A 48 -12.18 18.71 -13.90
N SER A 49 -12.66 19.94 -14.01
CA SER A 49 -12.20 20.93 -14.99
C SER A 49 -10.91 21.67 -14.59
N ALA A 50 -10.44 21.51 -13.34
CA ALA A 50 -9.19 22.13 -12.84
C ALA A 50 -8.15 21.06 -12.49
N VAL A 51 -7.82 20.16 -13.43
CA VAL A 51 -6.85 19.07 -13.22
C VAL A 51 -5.44 19.66 -13.03
N GLY A 52 -5.08 19.96 -11.78
CA GLY A 52 -3.72 20.26 -11.37
C GLY A 52 -2.85 18.99 -11.27
N SER A 53 -1.54 19.15 -11.10
CA SER A 53 -0.61 18.01 -10.93
C SER A 53 -1.00 17.07 -9.77
N ASP A 54 -1.65 17.61 -8.75
CA ASP A 54 -2.01 16.89 -7.52
C ASP A 54 -3.20 15.95 -7.76
N ASP A 55 -4.16 16.34 -8.60
CA ASP A 55 -5.27 15.48 -9.02
C ASP A 55 -4.79 14.27 -9.83
N LEU A 56 -3.78 14.47 -10.68
CA LEU A 56 -3.19 13.36 -11.42
C LEU A 56 -2.49 12.36 -10.50
N ILE A 57 -1.79 12.84 -9.48
CA ILE A 57 -1.13 11.99 -8.48
C ILE A 57 -2.19 11.16 -7.73
N TYR A 58 -3.26 11.82 -7.26
CA TYR A 58 -4.35 11.15 -6.57
C TYR A 58 -5.00 10.07 -7.44
N ASN A 59 -5.40 10.43 -8.65
CA ASN A 59 -6.03 9.50 -9.58
C ASN A 59 -5.11 8.32 -9.94
N ALA A 60 -3.80 8.57 -10.05
CA ALA A 60 -2.80 7.54 -10.33
C ALA A 60 -2.65 6.55 -9.16
N VAL A 61 -2.60 7.05 -7.94
CA VAL A 61 -2.52 6.23 -6.71
C VAL A 61 -3.79 5.41 -6.56
N GLU A 62 -4.95 6.02 -6.72
CA GLU A 62 -6.25 5.36 -6.64
C GLU A 62 -6.39 4.27 -7.71
N TYR A 63 -5.97 4.56 -8.95
CA TYR A 63 -5.99 3.59 -10.04
C TYR A 63 -5.16 2.35 -9.68
N VAL A 64 -3.93 2.54 -9.21
CA VAL A 64 -3.08 1.42 -8.80
C VAL A 64 -3.68 0.68 -7.61
N ALA A 65 -4.20 1.37 -6.61
CA ALA A 65 -4.82 0.76 -5.43
C ALA A 65 -6.03 -0.14 -5.79
N LYS A 66 -6.83 0.27 -6.77
CA LYS A 66 -7.99 -0.51 -7.25
C LYS A 66 -7.60 -1.69 -8.15
N ASN A 67 -6.53 -1.57 -8.93
CA ASN A 67 -6.23 -2.50 -10.02
C ASN A 67 -4.92 -3.30 -9.84
N PHE A 68 -4.17 -3.15 -8.74
CA PHE A 68 -2.84 -3.74 -8.59
C PHE A 68 -2.82 -5.27 -8.72
N ARG A 69 -3.92 -5.95 -8.43
CA ARG A 69 -4.05 -7.42 -8.54
C ARG A 69 -4.15 -7.88 -9.99
N GLU A 70 -4.56 -7.01 -10.88
CA GLU A 70 -4.71 -7.29 -12.29
C GLU A 70 -3.45 -6.97 -13.08
N LYS A 71 -3.44 -7.38 -14.36
CA LYS A 71 -2.41 -6.97 -15.29
C LYS A 71 -2.62 -5.51 -15.70
N ILE A 72 -1.90 -4.60 -15.06
CA ILE A 72 -1.92 -3.18 -15.39
C ILE A 72 -0.64 -2.75 -16.08
N SER A 73 -0.76 -1.83 -17.03
CA SER A 73 0.36 -1.21 -17.72
C SER A 73 0.25 0.31 -17.67
N LEU A 74 1.39 0.99 -17.86
CA LEU A 74 1.44 2.45 -17.89
C LEU A 74 0.60 2.99 -19.06
N GLU A 75 0.56 2.28 -20.19
CA GLU A 75 -0.23 2.63 -21.37
C GLU A 75 -1.74 2.56 -21.09
N LYS A 76 -2.19 1.45 -20.48
CA LYS A 76 -3.60 1.29 -20.11
C LYS A 76 -4.02 2.36 -19.11
N MET A 77 -3.22 2.59 -18.09
CA MET A 77 -3.48 3.62 -17.09
C MET A 77 -3.54 5.03 -17.72
N ALA A 78 -2.63 5.34 -18.62
CA ALA A 78 -2.62 6.62 -19.35
C ALA A 78 -3.90 6.83 -20.16
N TYR A 79 -4.36 5.77 -20.86
CA TYR A 79 -5.62 5.77 -21.59
C TYR A 79 -6.82 6.01 -20.65
N ASP A 80 -6.92 5.25 -19.57
CA ASP A 80 -8.04 5.31 -18.62
C ASP A 80 -8.12 6.67 -17.88
N LEU A 81 -6.96 7.31 -17.64
CA LEU A 81 -6.87 8.63 -17.01
C LEU A 81 -6.86 9.81 -18.00
N CYS A 82 -6.99 9.53 -19.29
CA CYS A 82 -6.99 10.55 -20.38
C CYS A 82 -5.72 11.44 -20.36
N VAL A 83 -4.55 10.87 -20.07
CA VAL A 83 -3.26 11.57 -20.09
C VAL A 83 -2.23 10.82 -20.94
N SER A 84 -1.14 11.50 -21.34
CA SER A 84 -0.08 10.80 -22.05
C SER A 84 0.77 9.93 -21.11
N LYS A 85 1.26 8.80 -21.62
CA LYS A 85 2.16 7.93 -20.83
C LYS A 85 3.44 8.65 -20.36
N TYR A 86 3.89 9.65 -21.11
CA TYR A 86 5.05 10.46 -20.74
C TYR A 86 4.79 11.31 -19.52
N VAL A 87 3.59 11.89 -19.41
CA VAL A 87 3.15 12.65 -18.22
C VAL A 87 3.13 11.74 -17.01
N LEU A 88 2.51 10.56 -17.10
CA LEU A 88 2.50 9.59 -15.99
C LEU A 88 3.91 9.12 -15.64
N SER A 89 4.73 8.77 -16.62
CA SER A 89 6.11 8.32 -16.37
C SER A 89 6.91 9.38 -15.60
N ARG A 90 6.81 10.63 -16.02
CA ARG A 90 7.47 11.77 -15.32
C ARG A 90 6.91 11.99 -13.93
N MET A 91 5.59 11.87 -13.75
CA MET A 91 4.94 11.99 -12.46
C MET A 91 5.45 10.93 -11.49
N PHE A 92 5.48 9.64 -11.89
CA PHE A 92 6.02 8.57 -11.04
C PHE A 92 7.49 8.81 -10.68
N ALA A 93 8.32 9.21 -11.66
CA ALA A 93 9.73 9.51 -11.40
C ALA A 93 9.93 10.70 -10.45
N LYS A 94 9.15 11.78 -10.62
CA LYS A 94 9.27 12.99 -9.83
C LYS A 94 8.69 12.84 -8.41
N THR A 95 7.51 12.23 -8.29
CA THR A 95 6.75 12.15 -7.03
C THR A 95 7.18 10.96 -6.17
N PHE A 96 7.34 9.78 -6.80
CA PHE A 96 7.64 8.55 -6.06
C PHE A 96 9.10 8.09 -6.23
N HIS A 97 9.93 8.82 -6.95
CA HIS A 97 11.34 8.51 -7.23
C HIS A 97 11.57 7.09 -7.77
N CYS A 98 10.60 6.58 -8.52
CA CYS A 98 10.65 5.26 -9.14
C CYS A 98 9.81 5.21 -10.41
N ASN A 99 9.99 4.17 -11.24
CA ASN A 99 9.11 3.93 -12.38
C ASN A 99 7.81 3.26 -11.96
N PHE A 100 6.81 3.29 -12.86
CA PHE A 100 5.49 2.69 -12.65
C PHE A 100 5.55 1.22 -12.19
N SER A 101 6.34 0.39 -12.86
CA SER A 101 6.46 -1.04 -12.51
C SER A 101 7.01 -1.24 -11.09
N LYS A 102 7.99 -0.44 -10.68
CA LYS A 102 8.54 -0.50 -9.33
C LYS A 102 7.52 -0.04 -8.29
N TYR A 103 6.72 0.98 -8.61
CA TYR A 103 5.64 1.44 -7.75
C TYR A 103 4.57 0.37 -7.54
N VAL A 104 4.04 -0.20 -8.64
CA VAL A 104 3.04 -1.29 -8.59
C VAL A 104 3.56 -2.50 -7.82
N ASN A 105 4.81 -2.91 -8.09
CA ASN A 105 5.44 -4.01 -7.36
C ASN A 105 5.58 -3.70 -5.86
N GLY A 106 5.84 -2.44 -5.50
CA GLY A 106 5.84 -2.01 -4.10
C GLY A 106 4.49 -2.21 -3.42
N VAL A 107 3.41 -1.79 -4.08
CA VAL A 107 2.04 -2.00 -3.59
C VAL A 107 1.74 -3.50 -3.43
N ARG A 108 2.02 -4.31 -4.46
CA ARG A 108 1.84 -5.78 -4.42
C ARG A 108 2.62 -6.43 -3.28
N LEU A 109 3.86 -6.00 -3.04
CA LEU A 109 4.67 -6.53 -1.94
C LEU A 109 4.10 -6.21 -0.57
N ASN A 110 3.53 -5.03 -0.37
CA ASN A 110 2.90 -4.69 0.91
C ASN A 110 1.75 -5.65 1.23
N TYR A 111 0.91 -5.96 0.23
CA TYR A 111 -0.15 -6.97 0.40
C TYR A 111 0.39 -8.39 0.59
N ALA A 112 1.47 -8.74 -0.12
CA ALA A 112 2.10 -10.05 0.05
C ALA A 112 2.68 -10.24 1.46
N VAL A 113 3.31 -9.21 2.03
CA VAL A 113 3.81 -9.25 3.41
C VAL A 113 2.66 -9.46 4.39
N ALA A 114 1.58 -8.71 4.24
CA ALA A 114 0.40 -8.88 5.06
C ALA A 114 -0.16 -10.31 4.99
N ALA A 115 -0.23 -10.89 3.80
CA ALA A 115 -0.68 -12.27 3.63
C ALA A 115 0.31 -13.29 4.23
N LEU A 116 1.63 -13.06 4.08
CA LEU A 116 2.66 -13.92 4.67
C LEU A 116 2.60 -13.96 6.21
N GLU A 117 2.21 -12.85 6.83
CA GLU A 117 2.13 -12.70 8.29
C GLU A 117 0.82 -13.25 8.88
N ASN A 118 -0.29 -13.12 8.13
CA ASN A 118 -1.63 -13.34 8.68
C ASN A 118 -2.34 -14.57 8.11
N THR A 119 -1.79 -15.25 7.09
CA THR A 119 -2.40 -16.44 6.50
C THR A 119 -1.44 -17.61 6.41
N MET A 120 -2.00 -18.81 6.27
CA MET A 120 -1.24 -20.04 5.99
C MET A 120 -1.22 -20.38 4.49
N ASP A 121 -1.63 -19.47 3.63
CA ASP A 121 -1.68 -19.67 2.19
C ASP A 121 -0.30 -20.00 1.62
N SER A 122 -0.28 -20.80 0.57
CA SER A 122 0.97 -21.13 -0.11
C SER A 122 1.63 -19.87 -0.69
N ILE A 123 2.97 -19.85 -0.74
CA ILE A 123 3.72 -18.74 -1.36
C ILE A 123 3.27 -18.50 -2.80
N THR A 124 2.86 -19.55 -3.50
CA THR A 124 2.34 -19.49 -4.87
C THR A 124 1.00 -18.77 -4.92
N ASN A 125 0.07 -19.12 -4.03
CA ASN A 125 -1.24 -18.46 -3.96
C ASN A 125 -1.09 -16.98 -3.61
N ILE A 126 -0.30 -16.65 -2.59
CA ILE A 126 -0.01 -15.25 -2.23
C ILE A 126 0.58 -14.47 -3.41
N CYS A 127 1.52 -15.07 -4.15
CA CYS A 127 2.09 -14.46 -5.34
C CYS A 127 1.01 -14.09 -6.37
N LEU A 128 0.10 -15.02 -6.68
CA LEU A 128 -0.97 -14.82 -7.65
C LEU A 128 -2.02 -13.80 -7.17
N ASP A 129 -2.46 -13.95 -5.92
CA ASP A 129 -3.47 -13.07 -5.31
C ASP A 129 -3.01 -11.63 -5.16
N CYS A 130 -1.69 -11.41 -5.06
CA CYS A 130 -1.09 -10.08 -5.09
C CYS A 130 -0.83 -9.55 -6.50
N GLY A 131 -1.21 -10.28 -7.55
CA GLY A 131 -1.15 -9.83 -8.94
C GLY A 131 0.22 -9.98 -9.60
N PHE A 132 1.14 -10.79 -9.06
CA PHE A 132 2.38 -11.14 -9.76
C PHE A 132 2.11 -12.20 -10.82
N GLU A 133 2.59 -11.97 -12.05
CA GLU A 133 2.42 -12.90 -13.18
C GLU A 133 3.24 -14.19 -13.02
N SER A 134 4.29 -14.17 -12.20
CA SER A 134 5.12 -15.35 -11.95
C SER A 134 5.79 -15.31 -10.57
N GLN A 135 5.93 -16.49 -9.97
CA GLN A 135 6.65 -16.67 -8.72
C GLN A 135 8.12 -16.26 -8.83
N ARG A 136 8.74 -16.40 -10.01
CA ARG A 136 10.12 -15.96 -10.26
C ARG A 136 10.23 -14.43 -10.08
N THR A 137 9.32 -13.67 -10.69
CA THR A 137 9.29 -12.21 -10.55
C THR A 137 9.01 -11.80 -9.12
N PHE A 138 8.03 -12.43 -8.47
CA PHE A 138 7.70 -12.20 -7.07
C PHE A 138 8.92 -12.40 -6.16
N ASN A 139 9.57 -13.58 -6.23
CA ASN A 139 10.72 -13.90 -5.41
C ASN A 139 11.87 -12.90 -5.62
N ARG A 140 12.15 -12.52 -6.86
CA ARG A 140 13.20 -11.54 -7.18
C ARG A 140 12.88 -10.17 -6.56
N VAL A 141 11.69 -9.65 -6.80
CA VAL A 141 11.28 -8.32 -6.30
C VAL A 141 11.22 -8.30 -4.78
N PHE A 142 10.72 -9.38 -4.16
CA PHE A 142 10.68 -9.55 -2.71
C PHE A 142 12.09 -9.56 -2.10
N LYS A 143 13.01 -10.36 -2.67
CA LYS A 143 14.40 -10.44 -2.21
C LYS A 143 15.16 -9.13 -2.41
N ASP A 144 14.89 -8.41 -3.50
CA ASP A 144 15.49 -7.08 -3.73
C ASP A 144 15.11 -6.09 -2.61
N ARG A 145 13.86 -6.13 -2.13
CA ARG A 145 13.37 -5.21 -1.11
C ARG A 145 13.72 -5.64 0.31
N TYR A 146 13.47 -6.92 0.66
CA TYR A 146 13.59 -7.43 2.03
C TYR A 146 14.88 -8.18 2.30
N LYS A 147 15.74 -8.38 1.30
CA LYS A 147 17.03 -9.10 1.34
C LYS A 147 16.94 -10.58 1.72
N ILE A 148 15.75 -11.12 1.86
CA ILE A 148 15.43 -12.53 2.12
C ILE A 148 14.30 -12.98 1.21
N THR A 149 14.12 -14.29 1.09
CA THR A 149 13.01 -14.87 0.31
C THR A 149 11.69 -14.80 1.07
N PRO A 150 10.51 -14.85 0.40
CA PRO A 150 9.20 -14.90 1.05
C PRO A 150 9.09 -16.05 2.07
N ARG A 151 9.68 -17.20 1.76
CA ARG A 151 9.69 -18.39 2.63
C ARG A 151 10.49 -18.15 3.92
N GLU A 152 11.67 -17.53 3.79
CA GLU A 152 12.50 -17.16 4.94
C GLU A 152 11.83 -16.09 5.78
N TYR A 153 11.16 -15.13 5.13
CA TYR A 153 10.39 -14.08 5.80
C TYR A 153 9.31 -14.71 6.69
N ARG A 154 8.46 -15.59 6.15
CA ARG A 154 7.41 -16.29 6.90
C ARG A 154 7.97 -17.05 8.09
N LYS A 155 9.03 -17.82 7.90
CA LYS A 155 9.68 -18.57 9.00
C LYS A 155 10.14 -17.67 10.15
N ARG A 156 10.67 -16.49 9.83
CA ARG A 156 11.09 -15.52 10.85
C ARG A 156 9.91 -15.00 11.65
N MET A 157 8.79 -14.67 10.98
CA MET A 157 7.58 -14.20 11.65
C MET A 157 6.97 -15.26 12.57
N GLU A 158 6.88 -16.52 12.10
CA GLU A 158 6.43 -17.64 12.93
C GLU A 158 7.29 -17.85 14.18
N HIS A 159 8.59 -17.67 14.06
CA HIS A 159 9.50 -17.79 15.19
C HIS A 159 9.36 -16.66 16.20
N ASN A 160 9.19 -15.43 15.75
CA ASN A 160 8.97 -14.27 16.60
C ASN A 160 7.63 -14.38 17.35
N ASN A 161 6.55 -14.71 16.65
CA ASN A 161 5.22 -14.89 17.26
C ASN A 161 5.20 -15.98 18.34
N ARG A 162 6.02 -17.04 18.22
CA ARG A 162 6.17 -18.08 19.25
C ARG A 162 6.91 -17.58 20.48
N LYS A 163 7.91 -16.74 20.30
CA LYS A 163 8.66 -16.15 21.44
C LYS A 163 7.77 -15.22 22.26
N ASP A 164 7.07 -14.31 21.57
CA ASP A 164 6.17 -13.36 22.25
C ASP A 164 5.05 -14.09 23.00
N SER A 165 4.53 -15.19 22.44
CA SER A 165 3.51 -16.01 23.09
C SER A 165 4.02 -16.76 24.34
N LEU A 166 5.31 -16.98 24.48
CA LEU A 166 5.93 -17.63 25.64
C LEU A 166 6.29 -16.63 26.75
N GLU A 167 6.59 -15.37 26.39
CA GLU A 167 6.89 -14.31 27.34
C GLU A 167 5.62 -13.79 28.04
N VAL A 168 4.49 -13.74 27.34
CA VAL A 168 3.19 -13.31 27.91
C VAL A 168 2.61 -14.33 28.92
N ARG A 169 3.11 -15.57 28.93
CA ARG A 169 2.66 -16.64 29.85
C ARG A 169 3.53 -16.80 31.11
N ARG A 170 4.48 -15.92 31.32
CA ARG A 170 5.32 -15.84 32.51
C ARG A 170 4.92 -14.65 33.39
#